data_68f368dc5a9b8b9146a37ad52312f3cb
#
_entry.id   68f368dc5a9b8b9146a37ad52312f3cb
#
_cell.length_a   1.000
_cell.length_b   1.000
_cell.length_c   1.000
_cell.angle_alpha   90.00
_cell.angle_beta   90.00
_cell.angle_gamma   90.00
#
_symmetry.space_group_name_H-M   'P 1'
#
loop_
_entity.id
_entity.type
_entity.pdbx_description
1 polymer ?
#
loop_
_entity_poly.entity_id
_entity_poly.type
_entity_poly.pdbx_seq_one_letter_code
_entity_poly.pdbx_strand_id
1 'polypeptide(L)'
;MDNLDQLRTSFFRYVNHQSDAQETRLFLEHLQSGKDEATVIALIEEYLDSPVSETDLAGPEVLASLDRSFIAVQNRINDIPKKRRLFSFPRIAAAAAILLVSAAALFLYIAYSTSEVKNSYTYANDVAPGKNGATLTLANGKQIRLSDALEGELANEAGVTISKTADGQIVYHIQSQDQQVANNINTLSTQKGETYMVILPDQSKVWLNAASTLKYPSKFSGKERLIQLNGEAYFEVAKAKIPHSRETLPFRVLTASQTVEVLGTHFNINAYADQSDTRTTLLEGSVRIASQSAKDKGVMLVPGQQSVLEENDRIRVTKVNLNKAIAWKNGKFIFDNESIEDIMQELSRWYDVEISYQGDVSNRIFTGSMSRKMGLAAILAKISYTEAVHFKIEGRRVTVMP
;
A
#
# COMPACT_ATOMS: atom_id res chain seq x y z
N MET A 1 2.19 -9.61 38.68
CA MET A 1 2.41 -8.55 37.69
C MET A 1 3.24 -9.18 36.60
N ASP A 2 2.65 -9.34 35.43
CA ASP A 2 3.20 -10.19 34.39
C ASP A 2 4.44 -9.60 33.74
N ASN A 3 5.36 -10.48 33.34
CA ASN A 3 6.61 -10.14 32.64
C ASN A 3 6.38 -9.25 31.40
N LEU A 4 5.18 -9.31 30.82
CA LEU A 4 4.72 -8.54 29.68
C LEU A 4 4.52 -7.04 29.99
N ASP A 5 3.94 -6.69 31.15
CA ASP A 5 3.75 -5.30 31.56
C ASP A 5 5.08 -4.60 31.87
N GLN A 6 6.04 -5.34 32.38
CA GLN A 6 7.39 -4.83 32.62
C GLN A 6 8.12 -4.55 31.29
N LEU A 7 8.02 -5.46 30.31
CA LEU A 7 8.64 -5.29 29.01
C LEU A 7 8.03 -4.09 28.27
N ARG A 8 6.71 -3.95 28.30
CA ARG A 8 5.98 -2.81 27.71
C ARG A 8 6.43 -1.48 28.34
N THR A 9 6.51 -1.41 29.67
CA THR A 9 6.95 -0.21 30.38
C THR A 9 8.38 0.15 30.03
N SER A 10 9.30 -0.84 29.97
CA SER A 10 10.70 -0.63 29.62
C SER A 10 10.84 -0.17 28.16
N PHE A 11 10.05 -0.73 27.23
CA PHE A 11 10.02 -0.32 25.84
C PHE A 11 9.62 1.15 25.67
N PHE A 12 8.49 1.57 26.25
CA PHE A 12 8.01 2.96 26.12
C PHE A 12 8.92 3.97 26.83
N ARG A 13 9.53 3.60 27.96
CA ARG A 13 10.54 4.46 28.63
C ARG A 13 11.79 4.61 27.77
N TYR A 14 12.24 3.54 27.12
CA TYR A 14 13.40 3.57 26.23
C TYR A 14 13.17 4.46 25.01
N VAL A 15 12.04 4.26 24.31
CA VAL A 15 11.72 5.01 23.08
C VAL A 15 11.47 6.50 23.37
N ASN A 16 10.88 6.84 24.53
CA ASN A 16 10.62 8.22 24.96
C ASN A 16 11.82 8.87 25.68
N HIS A 17 13.02 8.26 25.65
CA HIS A 17 14.24 8.76 26.30
C HIS A 17 14.10 9.00 27.82
N GLN A 18 13.22 8.23 28.48
CA GLN A 18 12.95 8.33 29.94
C GLN A 18 13.62 7.24 30.76
N SER A 19 14.37 6.32 30.13
CA SER A 19 15.12 5.25 30.81
C SER A 19 16.49 5.73 31.26
N ASP A 20 16.91 5.29 32.45
CA ASP A 20 18.28 5.52 32.90
C ASP A 20 19.28 4.53 32.22
N ALA A 21 20.59 4.72 32.49
CA ALA A 21 21.65 3.91 31.86
C ALA A 21 21.59 2.43 32.25
N GLN A 22 21.07 2.09 33.42
CA GLN A 22 20.96 0.72 33.91
C GLN A 22 19.72 0.04 33.30
N GLU A 23 18.59 0.75 33.25
CA GLU A 23 17.36 0.28 32.60
C GLU A 23 17.57 0.07 31.10
N THR A 24 18.24 1.02 30.44
CA THR A 24 18.60 0.88 29.01
C THR A 24 19.44 -0.36 28.74
N ARG A 25 20.44 -0.62 29.57
CA ARG A 25 21.31 -1.80 29.42
C ARG A 25 20.53 -3.09 29.59
N LEU A 26 19.70 -3.22 30.62
CA LEU A 26 18.87 -4.39 30.87
C LEU A 26 17.87 -4.65 29.74
N PHE A 27 17.28 -3.60 29.20
CA PHE A 27 16.35 -3.68 28.07
C PHE A 27 17.09 -4.19 26.79
N LEU A 28 18.26 -3.64 26.48
CA LEU A 28 19.05 -4.07 25.32
C LEU A 28 19.55 -5.52 25.46
N GLU A 29 19.97 -5.94 26.67
CA GLU A 29 20.34 -7.33 26.96
C GLU A 29 19.13 -8.28 26.77
N HIS A 30 17.93 -7.85 27.14
CA HIS A 30 16.69 -8.60 26.89
C HIS A 30 16.39 -8.75 25.40
N LEU A 31 16.52 -7.68 24.61
CA LEU A 31 16.35 -7.73 23.15
C LEU A 31 17.36 -8.67 22.48
N GLN A 32 18.63 -8.64 22.90
CA GLN A 32 19.68 -9.52 22.37
C GLN A 32 19.43 -11.00 22.69
N SER A 33 18.68 -11.29 23.75
CA SER A 33 18.37 -12.67 24.13
C SER A 33 17.40 -13.37 23.18
N GLY A 34 16.73 -12.63 22.28
CA GLY A 34 15.70 -13.13 21.35
C GLY A 34 14.43 -13.64 22.04
N LYS A 35 14.28 -13.43 23.36
CA LYS A 35 13.06 -13.76 24.07
C LYS A 35 11.99 -12.71 23.80
N ASP A 36 10.75 -13.15 23.62
CA ASP A 36 9.57 -12.30 23.45
C ASP A 36 9.60 -11.43 22.16
N GLU A 37 10.31 -11.87 21.10
CA GLU A 37 10.47 -11.16 19.83
C GLU A 37 9.11 -10.72 19.22
N ALA A 38 8.11 -11.60 19.23
CA ALA A 38 6.77 -11.31 18.74
C ALA A 38 6.10 -10.17 19.52
N THR A 39 6.32 -10.11 20.83
CA THR A 39 5.79 -9.05 21.69
C THR A 39 6.49 -7.70 21.41
N VAL A 40 7.79 -7.73 21.22
CA VAL A 40 8.57 -6.52 20.88
C VAL A 40 8.13 -5.95 19.53
N ILE A 41 7.91 -6.80 18.52
CA ILE A 41 7.39 -6.40 17.21
C ILE A 41 6.02 -5.74 17.36
N ALA A 42 5.11 -6.33 18.14
CA ALA A 42 3.79 -5.75 18.38
C ALA A 42 3.86 -4.37 19.08
N LEU A 43 4.80 -4.17 20.03
CA LEU A 43 5.01 -2.88 20.70
C LEU A 43 5.61 -1.83 19.73
N ILE A 44 6.46 -2.23 18.81
CA ILE A 44 6.98 -1.35 17.75
C ILE A 44 5.84 -0.92 16.81
N GLU A 45 4.98 -1.84 16.40
CA GLU A 45 3.81 -1.53 15.57
C GLU A 45 2.86 -0.58 16.30
N GLU A 46 2.57 -0.83 17.58
CA GLU A 46 1.74 0.05 18.43
C GLU A 46 2.34 1.47 18.53
N TYR A 47 3.66 1.59 18.66
CA TYR A 47 4.34 2.86 18.73
C TYR A 47 4.32 3.63 17.39
N LEU A 48 4.50 2.93 16.28
CA LEU A 48 4.48 3.51 14.93
C LEU A 48 3.07 3.94 14.48
N ASP A 49 2.02 3.31 15.00
CA ASP A 49 0.63 3.66 14.74
C ASP A 49 0.10 4.80 15.65
N SER A 50 0.86 5.16 16.69
CA SER A 50 0.52 6.30 17.54
C SER A 50 0.69 7.61 16.78
N PRO A 51 -0.31 8.52 16.79
CA PRO A 51 -0.17 9.82 16.13
C PRO A 51 0.95 10.61 16.81
N VAL A 52 2.06 10.78 16.09
CA VAL A 52 3.18 11.64 16.53
C VAL A 52 2.68 13.08 16.49
N SER A 53 2.55 13.70 17.65
CA SER A 53 2.28 15.12 17.75
C SER A 53 3.53 15.87 17.26
N GLU A 54 3.39 16.70 16.22
CA GLU A 54 4.47 17.54 15.68
C GLU A 54 5.09 18.50 16.71
N THR A 55 4.53 18.60 17.90
CA THR A 55 5.02 19.44 19.01
C THR A 55 6.19 18.84 19.79
N ASP A 56 6.50 17.56 19.66
CA ASP A 56 7.55 16.91 20.48
C ASP A 56 8.96 16.95 19.85
N LEU A 57 9.08 17.36 18.58
CA LEU A 57 10.37 17.40 17.88
C LEU A 57 11.15 18.71 18.00
N ALA A 58 10.63 19.75 18.66
CA ALA A 58 11.24 21.08 18.74
C ALA A 58 11.15 21.75 20.12
N GLY A 59 11.06 21.01 21.19
CA GLY A 59 11.05 21.60 22.55
C GLY A 59 12.37 22.28 22.89
N PRO A 60 12.35 23.53 23.47
CA PRO A 60 13.56 24.25 23.84
C PRO A 60 14.44 23.50 24.86
N GLU A 61 13.89 22.49 25.55
CA GLU A 61 14.64 21.65 26.48
C GLU A 61 15.58 20.63 25.80
N VAL A 62 15.25 20.16 24.59
CA VAL A 62 16.09 19.24 23.81
C VAL A 62 17.31 19.98 23.26
N LEU A 63 17.14 21.20 22.76
CA LEU A 63 18.24 22.09 22.34
C LEU A 63 19.14 22.45 23.51
N ALA A 64 18.55 22.77 24.67
CA ALA A 64 19.32 23.11 25.90
C ALA A 64 20.06 21.87 26.49
N SER A 65 19.61 20.66 26.23
CA SER A 65 20.32 19.43 26.64
C SER A 65 21.51 19.11 25.74
N LEU A 66 21.38 19.39 24.44
CA LEU A 66 22.46 19.23 23.45
C LEU A 66 23.57 20.26 23.71
N ASP A 67 23.22 21.52 24.01
CA ASP A 67 24.20 22.56 24.36
C ASP A 67 24.95 22.26 25.67
N ARG A 68 24.26 21.75 26.69
CA ARG A 68 24.91 21.32 27.95
C ARG A 68 25.88 20.16 27.73
N SER A 69 25.51 19.20 26.88
CA SER A 69 26.37 18.08 26.54
C SER A 69 27.61 18.51 25.75
N PHE A 70 27.44 19.49 24.84
CA PHE A 70 28.54 20.05 24.04
C PHE A 70 29.54 20.83 24.91
N ILE A 71 29.05 21.67 25.84
CA ILE A 71 29.87 22.41 26.79
C ILE A 71 30.60 21.47 27.77
N ALA A 72 29.96 20.38 28.21
CA ALA A 72 30.60 19.40 29.11
C ALA A 72 31.76 18.64 28.43
N VAL A 73 31.63 18.34 27.14
CA VAL A 73 32.70 17.75 26.34
C VAL A 73 33.85 18.73 26.11
N GLN A 74 33.51 19.98 25.78
CA GLN A 74 34.50 21.03 25.52
C GLN A 74 35.31 21.38 26.78
N ASN A 75 34.69 21.39 27.97
CA ASN A 75 35.37 21.61 29.25
C ASN A 75 36.28 20.43 29.64
N ARG A 76 35.92 19.19 29.31
CA ARG A 76 36.78 18.01 29.55
C ARG A 76 38.04 17.97 28.65
N ILE A 77 37.98 18.60 27.48
CA ILE A 77 39.11 18.67 26.55
C ILE A 77 40.15 19.71 27.05
N ASN A 78 39.70 20.73 27.78
CA ASN A 78 40.59 21.83 28.27
C ASN A 78 41.30 21.54 29.59
N ASP A 79 40.88 20.51 30.37
CA ASP A 79 41.41 20.16 31.67
C ASP A 79 42.51 19.09 31.70
N ILE A 80 43.22 18.87 30.60
CA ILE A 80 44.33 17.95 30.53
C ILE A 80 45.63 18.67 31.00
N PRO A 81 46.19 18.35 32.18
CA PRO A 81 47.42 18.97 32.64
C PRO A 81 48.58 18.70 31.70
N LYS A 82 49.19 19.75 31.15
CA LYS A 82 50.37 19.69 30.28
C LYS A 82 51.60 19.19 31.05
N LYS A 83 51.76 17.89 31.18
CA LYS A 83 53.07 17.35 31.55
C LYS A 83 53.98 17.35 30.30
N ARG A 84 54.94 18.27 30.29
CA ARG A 84 56.03 18.31 29.31
C ARG A 84 56.91 17.06 29.49
N ARG A 85 56.77 16.07 28.62
CA ARG A 85 57.78 15.03 28.36
C ARG A 85 58.39 15.29 26.98
N LEU A 86 59.71 15.46 26.98
CA LEU A 86 60.54 15.56 25.80
C LEU A 86 60.42 14.23 25.03
N PHE A 87 59.66 14.23 23.93
CA PHE A 87 59.56 13.09 23.03
C PHE A 87 60.74 13.10 22.05
N SER A 88 61.46 11.98 21.97
CA SER A 88 62.52 11.77 20.98
C SER A 88 61.92 11.79 19.56
N PHE A 89 62.55 12.50 18.67
CA PHE A 89 62.11 12.73 17.25
C PHE A 89 61.69 11.48 16.47
N PRO A 90 62.32 10.25 16.65
CA PRO A 90 61.90 9.07 15.88
C PRO A 90 60.51 8.51 16.29
N ARG A 91 60.04 8.74 17.50
CA ARG A 91 58.72 8.29 17.97
C ARG A 91 57.58 9.17 17.45
N ILE A 92 57.83 10.48 17.26
CA ILE A 92 56.86 11.42 16.68
C ILE A 92 56.70 11.10 15.19
N ALA A 93 57.77 10.77 14.46
CA ALA A 93 57.72 10.37 13.07
C ALA A 93 56.93 9.06 12.88
N ALA A 94 57.06 8.08 13.77
CA ALA A 94 56.33 6.84 13.72
C ALA A 94 54.83 7.04 14.04
N ALA A 95 54.48 7.89 14.99
CA ALA A 95 53.08 8.24 15.30
C ALA A 95 52.42 9.03 14.16
N ALA A 96 53.14 9.95 13.53
CA ALA A 96 52.66 10.67 12.36
C ALA A 96 52.45 9.76 11.14
N ALA A 97 53.33 8.79 10.91
CA ALA A 97 53.18 7.78 9.86
C ALA A 97 51.95 6.88 10.07
N ILE A 98 51.71 6.43 11.32
CA ILE A 98 50.49 5.66 11.66
C ILE A 98 49.22 6.49 11.44
N LEU A 99 49.22 7.76 11.85
CA LEU A 99 48.07 8.64 11.61
C LEU A 99 47.83 8.89 10.12
N LEU A 100 48.88 9.06 9.31
CA LEU A 100 48.74 9.25 7.85
C LEU A 100 48.23 7.97 7.18
N VAL A 101 48.75 6.80 7.57
CA VAL A 101 48.27 5.51 7.06
C VAL A 101 46.82 5.25 7.48
N SER A 102 46.45 5.56 8.73
CA SER A 102 45.07 5.42 9.20
C SER A 102 44.10 6.43 8.52
N ALA A 103 44.57 7.65 8.29
CA ALA A 103 43.81 8.66 7.56
C ALA A 103 43.66 8.28 6.08
N ALA A 104 44.72 7.77 5.45
CA ALA A 104 44.67 7.26 4.09
C ALA A 104 43.77 6.02 3.96
N ALA A 105 43.87 5.07 4.92
CA ALA A 105 42.98 3.92 4.96
C ALA A 105 41.52 4.31 5.18
N LEU A 106 41.26 5.27 6.08
CA LEU A 106 39.92 5.82 6.31
C LEU A 106 39.42 6.57 5.08
N PHE A 107 40.27 7.37 4.43
CA PHE A 107 39.94 8.07 3.19
C PHE A 107 39.64 7.06 2.05
N LEU A 108 40.45 6.03 1.89
CA LEU A 108 40.21 4.98 0.91
C LEU A 108 38.94 4.18 1.26
N TYR A 109 38.71 3.87 2.54
CA TYR A 109 37.48 3.22 3.00
C TYR A 109 36.25 4.09 2.73
N ILE A 110 36.31 5.38 3.05
CA ILE A 110 35.21 6.32 2.71
C ILE A 110 35.09 6.46 1.20
N ALA A 111 36.17 6.62 0.44
CA ALA A 111 36.15 6.72 -1.02
C ALA A 111 35.62 5.43 -1.69
N TYR A 112 35.96 4.26 -1.15
CA TYR A 112 35.40 2.98 -1.59
C TYR A 112 33.95 2.78 -1.12
N SER A 113 33.62 3.18 0.11
CA SER A 113 32.24 3.08 0.64
C SER A 113 31.30 4.12 0.03
N THR A 114 31.83 5.28 -0.42
CA THR A 114 31.08 6.29 -1.18
C THR A 114 31.16 6.07 -2.68
N SER A 115 31.93 5.09 -3.17
CA SER A 115 31.64 4.47 -4.44
C SER A 115 30.37 3.64 -4.29
N GLU A 116 29.26 4.26 -3.85
CA GLU A 116 27.97 3.86 -4.38
C GLU A 116 28.20 3.72 -5.87
N VAL A 117 28.02 2.52 -6.36
CA VAL A 117 27.77 2.28 -7.77
C VAL A 117 26.65 3.23 -8.10
N LYS A 118 27.00 4.45 -8.52
CA LYS A 118 26.16 5.31 -9.29
C LYS A 118 25.95 4.62 -10.63
N ASN A 119 25.26 3.49 -10.60
CA ASN A 119 24.30 3.18 -11.64
C ASN A 119 23.21 4.25 -11.47
N SER A 120 23.59 5.51 -11.61
CA SER A 120 22.65 6.57 -11.91
C SER A 120 22.18 6.29 -13.33
N TYR A 121 21.26 5.32 -13.46
CA TYR A 121 20.24 5.46 -14.47
C TYR A 121 19.54 6.77 -14.12
N THR A 122 20.09 7.88 -14.58
CA THR A 122 19.46 9.18 -14.50
C THR A 122 18.32 9.07 -15.49
N TYR A 123 17.19 8.56 -15.01
CA TYR A 123 15.95 8.66 -15.75
C TYR A 123 15.63 10.15 -15.79
N ALA A 124 15.94 10.78 -16.91
CA ALA A 124 15.78 12.22 -17.11
C ALA A 124 14.33 12.68 -16.87
N ASN A 125 13.37 11.74 -16.82
CA ASN A 125 11.96 11.97 -16.58
C ASN A 125 11.41 10.81 -15.73
N ASP A 126 11.35 10.99 -14.40
CA ASP A 126 10.63 10.05 -13.54
C ASP A 126 9.11 10.24 -13.72
N VAL A 127 8.38 9.14 -13.70
CA VAL A 127 6.91 9.16 -13.74
C VAL A 127 6.38 9.17 -12.30
N ALA A 128 5.60 10.21 -11.99
CA ALA A 128 4.98 10.34 -10.68
C ALA A 128 3.98 9.20 -10.42
N PRO A 129 3.77 8.82 -9.14
CA PRO A 129 2.79 7.82 -8.77
C PRO A 129 1.37 8.28 -9.09
N GLY A 130 0.47 7.31 -9.20
CA GLY A 130 -0.96 7.56 -9.36
C GLY A 130 -1.55 8.34 -8.19
N LYS A 131 -2.76 8.84 -8.38
CA LYS A 131 -3.48 9.73 -7.46
C LYS A 131 -4.92 9.27 -7.23
N ASN A 132 -5.59 9.89 -6.28
CA ASN A 132 -7.02 9.72 -6.08
C ASN A 132 -7.79 10.48 -7.19
N GLY A 133 -8.65 9.78 -7.93
CA GLY A 133 -9.41 10.36 -9.02
C GLY A 133 -10.34 9.34 -9.69
N ALA A 134 -11.45 9.82 -10.21
CA ALA A 134 -12.40 9.04 -11.02
C ALA A 134 -13.32 9.97 -11.84
N THR A 135 -14.01 9.39 -12.80
CA THR A 135 -15.12 10.03 -13.53
C THR A 135 -16.41 9.31 -13.19
N LEU A 136 -17.39 10.06 -12.70
CA LEU A 136 -18.77 9.59 -12.53
C LEU A 136 -19.58 9.97 -13.77
N THR A 137 -20.11 8.96 -14.47
CA THR A 137 -21.08 9.15 -15.54
C THR A 137 -22.46 8.78 -15.02
N LEU A 138 -23.36 9.74 -15.00
CA LEU A 138 -24.74 9.59 -14.56
C LEU A 138 -25.58 8.87 -15.63
N ALA A 139 -26.76 8.38 -15.24
CA ALA A 139 -27.68 7.69 -16.14
C ALA A 139 -28.08 8.52 -17.35
N ASN A 140 -28.15 9.86 -17.22
CA ASN A 140 -28.42 10.79 -18.30
C ASN A 140 -27.21 11.07 -19.23
N GLY A 141 -26.07 10.43 -18.98
CA GLY A 141 -24.84 10.62 -19.75
C GLY A 141 -23.94 11.77 -19.28
N LYS A 142 -24.38 12.60 -18.32
CA LYS A 142 -23.54 13.67 -17.77
C LYS A 142 -22.31 13.08 -17.08
N GLN A 143 -21.12 13.57 -17.44
CA GLN A 143 -19.87 13.19 -16.83
C GLN A 143 -19.41 14.23 -15.82
N ILE A 144 -18.95 13.77 -14.66
CA ILE A 144 -18.43 14.59 -13.57
C ILE A 144 -17.03 14.06 -13.21
N ARG A 145 -16.02 14.89 -13.40
CA ARG A 145 -14.65 14.57 -12.98
C ARG A 145 -14.51 14.83 -11.48
N LEU A 146 -14.35 13.78 -10.70
CA LEU A 146 -14.41 13.85 -9.23
C LEU A 146 -13.18 14.48 -8.60
N SER A 147 -12.00 14.40 -9.26
CA SER A 147 -10.82 15.15 -8.83
C SER A 147 -11.06 16.67 -8.81
N ASP A 148 -11.85 17.19 -9.74
CA ASP A 148 -12.03 18.61 -9.99
C ASP A 148 -13.33 19.16 -9.39
N ALA A 149 -14.25 18.25 -9.01
CA ALA A 149 -15.52 18.63 -8.41
C ALA A 149 -15.33 19.17 -6.99
N LEU A 150 -16.04 20.25 -6.66
CA LEU A 150 -16.12 20.79 -5.31
C LEU A 150 -16.88 19.85 -4.37
N GLU A 151 -16.69 20.04 -3.07
CA GLU A 151 -17.52 19.40 -2.05
C GLU A 151 -18.97 19.84 -2.18
N GLY A 152 -19.91 18.97 -1.79
CA GLY A 152 -21.33 19.22 -1.80
C GLY A 152 -22.08 18.45 -2.87
N GLU A 153 -23.25 18.94 -3.26
CA GLU A 153 -24.13 18.27 -4.22
C GLU A 153 -23.53 18.28 -5.63
N LEU A 154 -23.38 17.10 -6.22
CA LEU A 154 -22.90 16.89 -7.59
C LEU A 154 -24.06 16.74 -8.59
N ALA A 155 -25.13 16.07 -8.16
CA ALA A 155 -26.29 15.79 -8.96
C ALA A 155 -27.50 15.40 -8.10
N ASN A 156 -28.72 15.63 -8.66
CA ASN A 156 -29.95 15.10 -8.11
C ASN A 156 -30.69 14.35 -9.23
N GLU A 157 -30.89 13.05 -9.07
CA GLU A 157 -31.55 12.20 -10.06
C GLU A 157 -32.66 11.37 -9.42
N ALA A 158 -33.90 11.56 -9.88
CA ALA A 158 -35.05 10.75 -9.47
C ALA A 158 -35.21 10.59 -7.94
N GLY A 159 -34.99 11.68 -7.18
CA GLY A 159 -35.08 11.65 -5.70
C GLY A 159 -33.87 11.08 -4.99
N VAL A 160 -32.75 10.93 -5.69
CA VAL A 160 -31.46 10.57 -5.12
C VAL A 160 -30.48 11.73 -5.29
N THR A 161 -30.01 12.30 -4.21
CA THR A 161 -28.96 13.31 -4.21
C THR A 161 -27.60 12.62 -4.13
N ILE A 162 -26.71 12.93 -5.07
CA ILE A 162 -25.33 12.46 -5.14
C ILE A 162 -24.43 13.60 -4.66
N SER A 163 -23.67 13.38 -3.61
CA SER A 163 -22.80 14.39 -3.01
C SER A 163 -21.37 13.90 -2.90
N LYS A 164 -20.41 14.85 -2.92
CA LYS A 164 -19.02 14.62 -2.59
C LYS A 164 -18.75 15.18 -1.19
N THR A 165 -18.19 14.36 -0.32
CA THR A 165 -17.81 14.73 1.05
C THR A 165 -16.45 15.45 1.09
N ALA A 166 -16.09 16.07 2.22
CA ALA A 166 -14.82 16.78 2.42
C ALA A 166 -13.59 15.89 2.22
N ASP A 167 -13.68 14.60 2.59
CA ASP A 167 -12.66 13.58 2.36
C ASP A 167 -12.71 12.98 0.93
N GLY A 168 -13.54 13.58 0.05
CA GLY A 168 -13.59 13.27 -1.37
C GLY A 168 -14.38 12.03 -1.76
N GLN A 169 -15.17 11.46 -0.86
CA GLN A 169 -16.00 10.29 -1.13
C GLN A 169 -17.32 10.67 -1.79
N ILE A 170 -17.87 9.78 -2.64
CA ILE A 170 -19.22 9.94 -3.16
C ILE A 170 -20.20 9.26 -2.19
N VAL A 171 -21.27 9.97 -1.85
CA VAL A 171 -22.35 9.45 -1.00
C VAL A 171 -23.70 9.68 -1.68
N TYR A 172 -24.59 8.70 -1.57
CA TYR A 172 -25.94 8.72 -2.10
C TYR A 172 -26.95 8.98 -0.99
N HIS A 173 -27.72 10.06 -1.08
CA HIS A 173 -28.83 10.39 -0.17
C HIS A 173 -30.14 10.16 -0.86
N ILE A 174 -30.88 9.12 -0.45
CA ILE A 174 -32.20 8.77 -1.00
C ILE A 174 -33.26 9.61 -0.31
N GLN A 175 -33.92 10.56 -1.04
CA GLN A 175 -34.92 11.49 -0.50
C GLN A 175 -36.33 10.95 -0.54
N SER A 176 -36.66 10.04 -1.47
CA SER A 176 -38.01 9.47 -1.61
C SER A 176 -38.01 7.96 -1.65
N GLN A 177 -39.07 7.36 -1.05
CA GLN A 177 -39.28 5.90 -1.08
C GLN A 177 -40.14 5.48 -2.30
N ASP A 178 -40.46 6.39 -3.23
CA ASP A 178 -41.29 6.05 -4.36
C ASP A 178 -40.70 4.92 -5.19
N GLN A 179 -41.54 3.91 -5.44
CA GLN A 179 -41.14 2.65 -6.10
C GLN A 179 -40.90 2.82 -7.62
N GLN A 180 -41.25 3.97 -8.21
CA GLN A 180 -41.10 4.24 -9.65
C GLN A 180 -39.78 4.90 -10.03
N VAL A 181 -38.75 4.87 -9.14
CA VAL A 181 -37.42 5.35 -9.54
C VAL A 181 -36.88 4.41 -10.62
N ALA A 182 -36.80 4.93 -11.86
CA ALA A 182 -36.17 4.24 -12.97
C ALA A 182 -34.81 3.67 -12.52
N ASN A 183 -34.43 2.50 -13.04
CA ASN A 183 -33.09 1.90 -12.79
C ASN A 183 -32.02 2.80 -13.44
N ASN A 184 -31.73 3.93 -12.81
CA ASN A 184 -30.71 4.85 -13.24
C ASN A 184 -29.36 4.21 -12.93
N ILE A 185 -28.68 3.72 -13.96
CA ILE A 185 -27.36 3.10 -13.83
C ILE A 185 -26.31 4.18 -13.96
N ASN A 186 -25.54 4.35 -12.90
CA ASN A 186 -24.35 5.19 -12.89
C ASN A 186 -23.11 4.34 -13.19
N THR A 187 -22.12 4.99 -13.79
CA THR A 187 -20.83 4.37 -14.08
C THR A 187 -19.74 5.18 -13.41
N LEU A 188 -18.96 4.54 -12.53
CA LEU A 188 -17.77 5.12 -11.93
C LEU A 188 -16.54 4.48 -12.57
N SER A 189 -15.66 5.31 -13.15
CA SER A 189 -14.46 4.82 -13.84
C SER A 189 -13.22 5.52 -13.33
N THR A 190 -12.20 4.74 -12.98
CA THR A 190 -10.83 5.18 -12.73
C THR A 190 -10.00 5.02 -14.00
N GLN A 191 -9.20 6.00 -14.34
CA GLN A 191 -8.22 5.88 -15.41
C GLN A 191 -6.96 5.14 -14.91
N LYS A 192 -6.03 4.83 -15.80
CA LYS A 192 -4.67 4.46 -15.40
C LYS A 192 -4.10 5.56 -14.50
N GLY A 193 -3.39 5.19 -13.45
CA GLY A 193 -2.88 6.13 -12.46
C GLY A 193 -3.93 6.68 -11.48
N GLU A 194 -5.13 6.11 -11.40
CA GLU A 194 -6.17 6.59 -10.50
C GLU A 194 -6.76 5.48 -9.65
N THR A 195 -7.06 5.80 -8.40
CA THR A 195 -7.88 4.97 -7.52
C THR A 195 -8.98 5.82 -6.92
N TYR A 196 -10.11 5.20 -6.56
CA TYR A 196 -11.20 5.94 -5.93
C TYR A 196 -12.02 5.06 -5.01
N MET A 197 -12.64 5.68 -3.99
CA MET A 197 -13.58 4.99 -3.09
C MET A 197 -14.96 5.60 -3.20
N VAL A 198 -15.97 4.75 -3.27
CA VAL A 198 -17.38 5.14 -3.31
C VAL A 198 -18.17 4.41 -2.23
N ILE A 199 -19.12 5.11 -1.61
CA ILE A 199 -20.15 4.53 -0.76
C ILE A 199 -21.40 4.36 -1.61
N LEU A 200 -21.83 3.11 -1.83
CA LEU A 200 -23.01 2.76 -2.61
C LEU A 200 -24.30 3.12 -1.87
N PRO A 201 -25.46 3.15 -2.56
CA PRO A 201 -26.76 3.47 -1.96
C PRO A 201 -27.18 2.59 -0.77
N ASP A 202 -26.65 1.38 -0.68
CA ASP A 202 -26.86 0.44 0.42
C ASP A 202 -25.84 0.54 1.55
N GLN A 203 -24.99 1.57 1.54
CA GLN A 203 -23.89 1.82 2.47
C GLN A 203 -22.70 0.85 2.31
N SER A 204 -22.68 0.01 1.28
CA SER A 204 -21.51 -0.77 0.92
C SER A 204 -20.40 0.15 0.44
N LYS A 205 -19.13 -0.14 0.83
CA LYS A 205 -17.96 0.61 0.39
C LYS A 205 -17.22 -0.16 -0.67
N VAL A 206 -16.83 0.54 -1.73
CA VAL A 206 -16.09 -0.04 -2.85
C VAL A 206 -14.89 0.83 -3.18
N TRP A 207 -13.70 0.26 -3.15
CA TRP A 207 -12.48 0.87 -3.65
C TRP A 207 -12.21 0.33 -5.05
N LEU A 208 -11.99 1.20 -6.01
CA LEU A 208 -11.59 0.87 -7.37
C LEU A 208 -10.09 1.09 -7.52
N ASN A 209 -9.39 0.10 -8.05
CA ASN A 209 -7.99 0.23 -8.47
C ASN A 209 -7.90 0.95 -9.82
N ALA A 210 -6.68 1.20 -10.30
CA ALA A 210 -6.43 1.89 -11.57
C ALA A 210 -7.05 1.12 -12.77
N ALA A 211 -7.51 1.87 -13.77
CA ALA A 211 -8.14 1.34 -14.98
C ALA A 211 -9.35 0.41 -14.71
N SER A 212 -10.20 0.78 -13.76
CA SER A 212 -11.37 -0.01 -13.36
C SER A 212 -12.68 0.74 -13.58
N THR A 213 -13.75 -0.01 -13.82
CA THR A 213 -15.10 0.54 -14.04
C THR A 213 -16.13 -0.24 -13.25
N LEU A 214 -16.94 0.48 -12.48
CA LEU A 214 -18.07 -0.02 -11.71
C LEU A 214 -19.37 0.57 -12.22
N LYS A 215 -20.35 -0.29 -12.59
CA LYS A 215 -21.70 0.12 -12.94
C LYS A 215 -22.66 -0.34 -11.85
N TYR A 216 -23.47 0.58 -11.35
CA TYR A 216 -24.41 0.33 -10.26
C TYR A 216 -25.60 1.27 -10.33
N PRO A 217 -26.79 0.85 -9.84
CA PRO A 217 -27.97 1.70 -9.82
C PRO A 217 -27.84 2.80 -8.76
N SER A 218 -28.45 3.95 -9.01
CA SER A 218 -28.56 5.02 -8.02
C SER A 218 -29.39 4.64 -6.79
N LYS A 219 -30.23 3.59 -6.90
CA LYS A 219 -31.00 2.96 -5.82
C LYS A 219 -31.13 1.46 -6.11
N PHE A 220 -30.84 0.62 -5.15
CA PHE A 220 -31.13 -0.80 -5.26
C PHE A 220 -32.61 -1.07 -5.05
N SER A 221 -33.24 -1.69 -6.04
CA SER A 221 -34.66 -2.08 -6.03
C SER A 221 -34.77 -3.55 -6.41
N GLY A 222 -35.70 -4.28 -5.80
CA GLY A 222 -35.93 -5.69 -6.11
C GLY A 222 -35.38 -6.66 -5.08
N LYS A 223 -35.09 -7.89 -5.55
CA LYS A 223 -34.72 -9.04 -4.72
C LYS A 223 -33.20 -9.25 -4.59
N GLU A 224 -32.41 -8.37 -5.18
CA GLU A 224 -30.95 -8.42 -5.15
C GLU A 224 -30.33 -7.03 -5.35
N ARG A 225 -29.07 -6.88 -4.94
CA ARG A 225 -28.22 -5.71 -5.16
C ARG A 225 -27.20 -6.08 -6.24
N LEU A 226 -27.50 -5.72 -7.49
CA LEU A 226 -26.70 -6.10 -8.65
C LEU A 226 -25.82 -4.94 -9.10
N ILE A 227 -24.52 -5.23 -9.29
CA ILE A 227 -23.53 -4.32 -9.86
C ILE A 227 -22.67 -5.04 -10.89
N GLN A 228 -21.97 -4.28 -11.74
CA GLN A 228 -21.02 -4.83 -12.72
C GLN A 228 -19.65 -4.22 -12.51
N LEU A 229 -18.60 -5.07 -12.59
CA LEU A 229 -17.20 -4.68 -12.46
C LEU A 229 -16.40 -5.10 -13.69
N ASN A 230 -15.58 -4.19 -14.19
CA ASN A 230 -14.46 -4.47 -15.07
C ASN A 230 -13.20 -3.87 -14.41
N GLY A 231 -12.11 -4.63 -14.30
CA GLY A 231 -10.91 -4.24 -13.58
C GLY A 231 -10.87 -4.80 -12.16
N GLU A 232 -10.29 -4.07 -11.23
CA GLU A 232 -10.09 -4.54 -9.85
C GLU A 232 -10.78 -3.65 -8.83
N ALA A 233 -11.47 -4.29 -7.89
CA ALA A 233 -12.12 -3.60 -6.78
C ALA A 233 -12.09 -4.42 -5.48
N TYR A 234 -11.97 -3.71 -4.37
CA TYR A 234 -12.17 -4.24 -3.03
C TYR A 234 -13.51 -3.77 -2.49
N PHE A 235 -14.23 -4.69 -1.83
CA PHE A 235 -15.58 -4.50 -1.35
C PHE A 235 -15.69 -4.73 0.15
N GLU A 236 -16.39 -3.82 0.83
CA GLU A 236 -16.94 -4.01 2.17
C GLU A 236 -18.46 -3.92 2.05
N VAL A 237 -19.11 -5.06 1.87
CA VAL A 237 -20.54 -5.11 1.61
C VAL A 237 -21.34 -5.03 2.90
N ALA A 238 -22.24 -4.06 2.99
CA ALA A 238 -23.16 -3.91 4.10
C ALA A 238 -24.21 -5.03 4.11
N LYS A 239 -24.59 -5.52 5.30
CA LYS A 239 -25.70 -6.47 5.45
C LYS A 239 -27.03 -5.73 5.25
N ALA A 240 -27.83 -6.18 4.32
CA ALA A 240 -29.17 -5.66 4.04
C ALA A 240 -30.21 -6.79 4.13
N LYS A 241 -31.42 -6.46 4.57
CA LYS A 241 -32.55 -7.40 4.63
C LYS A 241 -33.54 -7.12 3.50
N ILE A 242 -34.21 -8.17 3.03
CA ILE A 242 -35.37 -8.02 2.16
C ILE A 242 -36.48 -7.33 2.96
N PRO A 243 -37.13 -6.27 2.43
CA PRO A 243 -38.24 -5.61 3.10
C PRO A 243 -39.32 -6.61 3.52
N HIS A 244 -39.77 -6.51 4.76
CA HIS A 244 -40.77 -7.40 5.37
C HIS A 244 -40.39 -8.88 5.45
N SER A 245 -39.09 -9.23 5.33
CA SER A 245 -38.55 -10.59 5.45
C SER A 245 -37.41 -10.64 6.46
N ARG A 246 -37.14 -11.86 7.00
CA ARG A 246 -35.92 -12.12 7.79
C ARG A 246 -34.72 -12.45 6.90
N GLU A 247 -34.94 -12.67 5.62
CA GLU A 247 -33.91 -13.06 4.66
C GLU A 247 -32.98 -11.87 4.34
N THR A 248 -31.72 -12.18 4.13
CA THR A 248 -30.70 -11.20 3.72
C THR A 248 -30.81 -10.96 2.21
N LEU A 249 -30.81 -9.69 1.81
CA LEU A 249 -30.81 -9.27 0.41
C LEU A 249 -29.43 -9.56 -0.20
N PRO A 250 -29.31 -10.46 -1.17
CA PRO A 250 -28.01 -10.80 -1.76
C PRO A 250 -27.41 -9.61 -2.51
N PHE A 251 -26.07 -9.52 -2.48
CA PHE A 251 -25.29 -8.58 -3.26
C PHE A 251 -24.52 -9.37 -4.31
N ARG A 252 -24.67 -9.00 -5.58
CA ARG A 252 -24.06 -9.68 -6.71
C ARG A 252 -23.17 -8.75 -7.52
N VAL A 253 -21.95 -9.22 -7.78
CA VAL A 253 -20.98 -8.56 -8.67
C VAL A 253 -20.85 -9.40 -9.94
N LEU A 254 -21.23 -8.82 -11.07
CA LEU A 254 -21.00 -9.42 -12.39
C LEU A 254 -19.66 -8.90 -12.94
N THR A 255 -18.84 -9.81 -13.41
CA THR A 255 -17.67 -9.50 -14.26
C THR A 255 -17.88 -10.09 -15.65
N ALA A 256 -16.91 -9.98 -16.55
CA ALA A 256 -17.01 -10.61 -17.88
C ALA A 256 -17.12 -12.13 -17.81
N SER A 257 -16.52 -12.77 -16.79
CA SER A 257 -16.36 -14.23 -16.73
C SER A 257 -17.13 -14.89 -15.57
N GLN A 258 -17.42 -14.14 -14.47
CA GLN A 258 -18.02 -14.73 -13.26
C GLN A 258 -19.10 -13.87 -12.63
N THR A 259 -19.92 -14.53 -11.83
CA THR A 259 -20.84 -13.91 -10.87
C THR A 259 -20.36 -14.21 -9.45
N VAL A 260 -20.19 -13.17 -8.64
CA VAL A 260 -19.81 -13.25 -7.23
C VAL A 260 -21.02 -12.84 -6.39
N GLU A 261 -21.50 -13.72 -5.51
CA GLU A 261 -22.65 -13.48 -4.64
C GLU A 261 -22.25 -13.51 -3.17
N VAL A 262 -22.67 -12.48 -2.43
CA VAL A 262 -22.39 -12.31 -0.99
C VAL A 262 -23.61 -11.78 -0.24
N LEU A 263 -23.58 -11.89 1.09
CA LEU A 263 -24.64 -11.37 1.98
C LEU A 263 -24.17 -10.23 2.89
N GLY A 264 -22.84 -10.05 3.06
CA GLY A 264 -22.21 -9.07 3.93
C GLY A 264 -20.78 -9.53 4.23
N THR A 265 -19.81 -9.06 3.44
CA THR A 265 -18.55 -9.77 3.19
C THR A 265 -17.48 -8.76 2.78
N HIS A 266 -16.23 -9.00 3.18
CA HIS A 266 -15.05 -8.27 2.72
C HIS A 266 -14.27 -9.13 1.73
N PHE A 267 -14.10 -8.65 0.51
CA PHE A 267 -13.44 -9.41 -0.56
C PHE A 267 -12.84 -8.50 -1.63
N ASN A 268 -11.87 -9.03 -2.37
CA ASN A 268 -11.27 -8.39 -3.54
C ASN A 268 -11.59 -9.19 -4.81
N ILE A 269 -11.93 -8.49 -5.88
CA ILE A 269 -12.05 -9.07 -7.23
C ILE A 269 -11.04 -8.38 -8.13
N ASN A 270 -10.20 -9.18 -8.80
CA ASN A 270 -9.35 -8.76 -9.91
C ASN A 270 -9.87 -9.43 -11.17
N ALA A 271 -10.47 -8.64 -12.07
CA ALA A 271 -11.14 -9.08 -13.30
C ALA A 271 -10.79 -8.13 -14.47
N TYR A 272 -9.51 -7.82 -14.65
CA TYR A 272 -9.05 -7.06 -15.80
C TYR A 272 -9.17 -7.89 -17.08
N ALA A 273 -9.67 -7.28 -18.15
CA ALA A 273 -9.89 -7.96 -19.44
C ALA A 273 -8.58 -8.34 -20.17
N ASP A 274 -7.45 -7.71 -19.78
CA ASP A 274 -6.11 -7.98 -20.30
C ASP A 274 -5.35 -9.06 -19.51
N GLN A 275 -6.02 -9.72 -18.55
CA GLN A 275 -5.51 -10.86 -17.80
C GLN A 275 -6.26 -12.14 -18.21
N SER A 276 -5.53 -13.26 -18.25
CA SER A 276 -6.06 -14.57 -18.64
C SER A 276 -6.96 -15.21 -17.58
N ASP A 277 -6.92 -14.71 -16.35
CA ASP A 277 -7.69 -15.25 -15.24
C ASP A 277 -8.45 -14.16 -14.46
N THR A 278 -9.52 -14.58 -13.79
CA THR A 278 -10.25 -13.72 -12.87
C THR A 278 -10.08 -14.26 -11.45
N ARG A 279 -9.61 -13.41 -10.54
CA ARG A 279 -9.30 -13.77 -9.15
C ARG A 279 -10.27 -13.14 -8.18
N THR A 280 -10.81 -13.92 -7.25
CA THR A 280 -11.62 -13.42 -6.14
C THR A 280 -11.05 -13.91 -4.83
N THR A 281 -10.65 -12.99 -3.95
CA THR A 281 -10.06 -13.28 -2.64
C THR A 281 -11.02 -12.90 -1.54
N LEU A 282 -11.29 -13.83 -0.62
CA LEU A 282 -12.16 -13.61 0.52
C LEU A 282 -11.36 -13.28 1.77
N LEU A 283 -11.68 -12.12 2.40
CA LEU A 283 -11.08 -11.67 3.66
C LEU A 283 -11.97 -12.02 4.86
N GLU A 284 -13.29 -11.70 4.77
CA GLU A 284 -14.24 -11.92 5.85
C GLU A 284 -15.62 -12.32 5.30
N GLY A 285 -16.32 -13.22 5.98
CA GLY A 285 -17.66 -13.67 5.62
C GLY A 285 -17.65 -14.92 4.74
N SER A 286 -18.47 -14.93 3.68
CA SER A 286 -18.55 -16.01 2.70
C SER A 286 -18.88 -15.48 1.31
N VAL A 287 -18.29 -16.11 0.29
CA VAL A 287 -18.47 -15.72 -1.11
C VAL A 287 -18.83 -16.95 -1.92
N ARG A 288 -19.88 -16.83 -2.73
CA ARG A 288 -20.22 -17.81 -3.76
C ARG A 288 -19.81 -17.29 -5.13
N ILE A 289 -19.07 -18.09 -5.88
CA ILE A 289 -18.55 -17.74 -7.19
C ILE A 289 -19.06 -18.76 -8.20
N ALA A 290 -19.64 -18.28 -9.29
CA ALA A 290 -20.05 -19.09 -10.42
C ALA A 290 -19.50 -18.50 -11.72
N SER A 291 -18.99 -19.33 -12.62
CA SER A 291 -18.69 -18.90 -14.00
C SER A 291 -19.99 -18.51 -14.70
N GLN A 292 -19.93 -17.53 -15.60
CA GLN A 292 -21.10 -17.11 -16.38
C GLN A 292 -21.47 -18.15 -17.46
N SER A 293 -20.52 -18.91 -17.95
CA SER A 293 -20.70 -19.92 -18.99
C SER A 293 -21.05 -21.30 -18.42
N ALA A 294 -20.64 -21.63 -17.20
CA ALA A 294 -20.91 -22.91 -16.59
C ALA A 294 -22.30 -22.98 -15.95
N LYS A 295 -23.03 -24.06 -16.20
CA LYS A 295 -24.32 -24.36 -15.55
C LYS A 295 -24.15 -24.85 -14.10
N ASP A 296 -22.96 -24.83 -13.55
CA ASP A 296 -22.63 -25.40 -12.25
C ASP A 296 -23.09 -24.49 -11.08
N LYS A 297 -23.30 -25.13 -9.91
CA LYS A 297 -23.74 -24.46 -8.68
C LYS A 297 -22.71 -23.47 -8.11
N GLY A 298 -21.52 -23.37 -8.72
CA GLY A 298 -20.43 -22.52 -8.27
C GLY A 298 -19.69 -23.07 -7.05
N VAL A 299 -18.67 -22.37 -6.61
CA VAL A 299 -17.83 -22.69 -5.45
C VAL A 299 -18.05 -21.70 -4.32
N MET A 300 -17.91 -22.18 -3.07
CA MET A 300 -17.92 -21.32 -1.88
C MET A 300 -16.50 -21.10 -1.40
N LEU A 301 -16.15 -19.86 -1.07
CA LEU A 301 -14.90 -19.52 -0.39
C LEU A 301 -15.13 -19.31 1.11
N VAL A 302 -14.13 -19.67 1.90
CA VAL A 302 -13.98 -19.30 3.30
C VAL A 302 -12.83 -18.29 3.44
N PRO A 303 -12.77 -17.48 4.53
CA PRO A 303 -11.71 -16.49 4.72
C PRO A 303 -10.30 -17.06 4.54
N GLY A 304 -9.44 -16.31 3.86
CA GLY A 304 -8.08 -16.74 3.51
C GLY A 304 -7.96 -17.49 2.19
N GLN A 305 -9.08 -17.72 1.48
CA GLN A 305 -9.07 -18.39 0.18
C GLN A 305 -9.21 -17.40 -0.98
N GLN A 306 -8.64 -17.80 -2.10
CA GLN A 306 -8.79 -17.15 -3.40
C GLN A 306 -9.27 -18.18 -4.43
N SER A 307 -10.25 -17.80 -5.21
CA SER A 307 -10.59 -18.50 -6.46
C SER A 307 -9.84 -17.89 -7.63
N VAL A 308 -9.42 -18.73 -8.53
CA VAL A 308 -8.86 -18.36 -9.83
C VAL A 308 -9.76 -19.04 -10.88
N LEU A 309 -10.50 -18.22 -11.63
CA LEU A 309 -11.28 -18.68 -12.78
C LEU A 309 -10.41 -18.55 -14.01
N GLU A 310 -10.06 -19.67 -14.60
CA GLU A 310 -9.22 -19.80 -15.79
C GLU A 310 -10.09 -19.64 -17.07
N GLU A 311 -9.47 -19.38 -18.22
CA GLU A 311 -10.16 -19.23 -19.52
C GLU A 311 -11.02 -20.45 -19.93
N ASN A 312 -10.68 -21.64 -19.42
CA ASN A 312 -11.40 -22.87 -19.66
C ASN A 312 -12.61 -23.10 -18.74
N ASP A 313 -13.06 -22.05 -18.03
CA ASP A 313 -14.13 -22.07 -17.02
C ASP A 313 -13.85 -22.91 -15.77
N ARG A 314 -12.63 -23.34 -15.56
CA ARG A 314 -12.23 -24.07 -14.36
C ARG A 314 -12.00 -23.10 -13.22
N ILE A 315 -12.67 -23.32 -12.09
CA ILE A 315 -12.44 -22.59 -10.85
C ILE A 315 -11.49 -23.40 -9.96
N ARG A 316 -10.30 -22.86 -9.70
CA ARG A 316 -9.34 -23.39 -8.73
C ARG A 316 -9.40 -22.55 -7.44
N VAL A 317 -9.42 -23.20 -6.29
CA VAL A 317 -9.44 -22.55 -4.98
C VAL A 317 -8.16 -22.87 -4.22
N THR A 318 -7.48 -21.82 -3.73
CA THR A 318 -6.22 -21.93 -2.98
C THR A 318 -6.23 -21.01 -1.76
N LYS A 319 -5.44 -21.32 -0.73
CA LYS A 319 -5.12 -20.38 0.34
C LYS A 319 -4.09 -19.40 -0.14
N VAL A 320 -4.24 -18.11 0.21
CA VAL A 320 -3.35 -17.04 -0.24
C VAL A 320 -2.99 -16.07 0.90
N ASN A 321 -1.93 -15.31 0.70
CA ASN A 321 -1.60 -14.19 1.57
C ASN A 321 -2.58 -13.03 1.31
N LEU A 322 -3.44 -12.76 2.29
CA LEU A 322 -4.45 -11.71 2.18
C LEU A 322 -3.84 -10.31 2.01
N ASN A 323 -2.68 -10.06 2.64
CA ASN A 323 -2.02 -8.76 2.52
C ASN A 323 -1.61 -8.45 1.08
N LYS A 324 -1.23 -9.47 0.29
CA LYS A 324 -0.94 -9.32 -1.14
C LYS A 324 -2.20 -8.90 -1.92
N ALA A 325 -3.32 -9.59 -1.68
CA ALA A 325 -4.57 -9.35 -2.42
C ALA A 325 -5.12 -7.92 -2.25
N ILE A 326 -4.84 -7.27 -1.12
CA ILE A 326 -5.29 -5.90 -0.84
C ILE A 326 -4.14 -4.88 -0.71
N ALA A 327 -2.93 -5.25 -1.12
CA ALA A 327 -1.76 -4.39 -1.03
C ALA A 327 -1.98 -3.05 -1.73
N TRP A 328 -2.61 -3.08 -2.91
CA TRP A 328 -2.92 -1.91 -3.70
C TRP A 328 -3.82 -0.89 -2.95
N LYS A 329 -4.83 -1.37 -2.22
CA LYS A 329 -5.72 -0.55 -1.39
C LYS A 329 -4.94 0.08 -0.22
N ASN A 330 -3.97 -0.65 0.32
CA ASN A 330 -3.12 -0.22 1.44
C ASN A 330 -1.88 0.57 0.98
N GLY A 331 -1.85 1.05 -0.28
CA GLY A 331 -0.79 1.89 -0.82
C GLY A 331 0.55 1.18 -1.00
N LYS A 332 0.54 -0.14 -1.19
CA LYS A 332 1.74 -0.98 -1.37
C LYS A 332 1.67 -1.79 -2.65
N PHE A 333 2.83 -2.10 -3.21
CA PHE A 333 3.05 -3.25 -4.08
C PHE A 333 3.60 -4.38 -3.22
N ILE A 334 3.05 -5.57 -3.33
CA ILE A 334 3.59 -6.78 -2.70
C ILE A 334 3.70 -7.84 -3.78
N PHE A 335 4.92 -8.12 -4.18
CA PHE A 335 5.28 -9.17 -5.11
C PHE A 335 5.70 -10.41 -4.32
N ASP A 336 5.13 -11.55 -4.60
CA ASP A 336 5.39 -12.81 -3.93
C ASP A 336 5.52 -13.89 -5.00
N ASN A 337 6.76 -14.18 -5.40
CA ASN A 337 7.08 -15.09 -6.49
C ASN A 337 6.34 -14.71 -7.80
N GLU A 338 6.35 -13.41 -8.15
CA GLU A 338 5.62 -12.83 -9.28
C GLU A 338 6.52 -12.70 -10.51
N SER A 339 5.98 -12.97 -11.70
CA SER A 339 6.69 -12.76 -12.95
C SER A 339 6.94 -11.28 -13.22
N ILE A 340 8.01 -10.98 -13.95
CA ILE A 340 8.28 -9.58 -14.35
C ILE A 340 7.15 -9.02 -15.21
N GLU A 341 6.50 -9.86 -16.02
CA GLU A 341 5.39 -9.48 -16.88
C GLU A 341 4.19 -9.02 -16.03
N ASP A 342 3.81 -9.79 -14.99
CA ASP A 342 2.71 -9.44 -14.10
C ASP A 342 3.01 -8.15 -13.32
N ILE A 343 4.25 -8.02 -12.82
CA ILE A 343 4.72 -6.80 -12.14
C ILE A 343 4.60 -5.59 -13.06
N MET A 344 5.12 -5.70 -14.29
CA MET A 344 5.11 -4.58 -15.23
C MET A 344 3.69 -4.22 -15.66
N GLN A 345 2.79 -5.20 -15.73
CA GLN A 345 1.38 -4.96 -16.00
C GLN A 345 0.70 -4.18 -14.85
N GLU A 346 0.99 -4.54 -13.58
CA GLU A 346 0.51 -3.79 -12.42
C GLU A 346 1.07 -2.37 -12.40
N LEU A 347 2.38 -2.20 -12.62
CA LEU A 347 3.04 -0.90 -12.72
C LEU A 347 2.49 -0.05 -13.87
N SER A 348 2.21 -0.66 -15.03
CA SER A 348 1.65 0.05 -16.18
C SER A 348 0.31 0.69 -15.88
N ARG A 349 -0.53 0.04 -15.10
CA ARG A 349 -1.83 0.59 -14.66
C ARG A 349 -1.66 1.72 -13.65
N TRP A 350 -0.73 1.58 -12.71
CA TRP A 350 -0.56 2.57 -11.64
C TRP A 350 0.19 3.83 -12.09
N TYR A 351 1.19 3.69 -12.96
CA TYR A 351 1.98 4.83 -13.46
C TYR A 351 1.48 5.37 -14.80
N ASP A 352 0.47 4.76 -15.41
CA ASP A 352 -0.02 5.07 -16.75
C ASP A 352 1.12 5.08 -17.78
N VAL A 353 1.84 3.98 -17.89
CA VAL A 353 2.94 3.78 -18.83
C VAL A 353 2.68 2.62 -19.76
N GLU A 354 3.30 2.64 -20.94
CA GLU A 354 3.33 1.55 -21.89
C GLU A 354 4.55 0.67 -21.64
N ILE A 355 4.38 -0.63 -21.68
CA ILE A 355 5.45 -1.61 -21.49
C ILE A 355 5.83 -2.22 -22.84
N SER A 356 7.12 -2.27 -23.11
CA SER A 356 7.69 -3.01 -24.22
C SER A 356 8.79 -3.94 -23.72
N TYR A 357 8.99 -5.06 -24.39
CA TYR A 357 9.99 -6.06 -24.02
C TYR A 357 11.00 -6.18 -25.16
N GLN A 358 12.29 -6.17 -24.79
CA GLN A 358 13.38 -6.36 -25.74
C GLN A 358 14.25 -7.52 -25.25
N GLY A 359 14.29 -8.60 -26.01
CA GLY A 359 14.92 -9.86 -25.60
C GLY A 359 13.99 -10.73 -24.76
N ASP A 360 14.52 -11.85 -24.28
CA ASP A 360 13.78 -12.81 -23.47
C ASP A 360 13.94 -12.50 -21.97
N VAL A 361 12.87 -12.02 -21.36
CA VAL A 361 12.77 -11.78 -19.91
C VAL A 361 11.89 -12.82 -19.20
N SER A 362 11.43 -13.82 -19.92
CA SER A 362 10.57 -14.88 -19.37
C SER A 362 11.26 -15.59 -18.20
N ASN A 363 10.46 -16.11 -17.26
CA ASN A 363 10.91 -16.81 -16.05
C ASN A 363 11.70 -15.94 -15.04
N ARG A 364 11.67 -14.60 -15.16
CA ARG A 364 12.19 -13.71 -14.12
C ARG A 364 11.12 -13.48 -13.09
N ILE A 365 11.35 -13.98 -11.87
CA ILE A 365 10.42 -13.90 -10.75
C ILE A 365 11.01 -13.05 -9.63
N PHE A 366 10.14 -12.28 -8.97
CA PHE A 366 10.55 -11.33 -7.94
C PHE A 366 9.68 -11.46 -6.69
N THR A 367 10.30 -11.21 -5.56
CA THR A 367 9.64 -11.11 -4.26
C THR A 367 10.09 -9.83 -3.57
N GLY A 368 9.13 -9.06 -3.07
CA GLY A 368 9.43 -7.80 -2.39
C GLY A 368 8.21 -6.97 -2.08
N SER A 369 8.39 -5.92 -1.29
CA SER A 369 7.34 -4.96 -0.96
C SER A 369 7.84 -3.54 -1.15
N MET A 370 7.03 -2.69 -1.79
CA MET A 370 7.36 -1.30 -2.10
C MET A 370 6.15 -0.40 -1.93
N SER A 371 6.38 0.87 -1.57
CA SER A 371 5.31 1.85 -1.44
C SER A 371 4.83 2.32 -2.82
N ARG A 372 3.52 2.38 -3.04
CA ARG A 372 2.90 2.97 -4.25
C ARG A 372 3.10 4.50 -4.34
N LYS A 373 3.59 5.15 -3.28
CA LYS A 373 3.93 6.59 -3.29
C LYS A 373 5.28 6.89 -3.95
N MET A 374 6.11 5.87 -4.21
CA MET A 374 7.41 6.05 -4.88
C MET A 374 7.21 6.42 -6.34
N GLY A 375 8.17 7.17 -6.92
CA GLY A 375 8.25 7.36 -8.35
C GLY A 375 8.60 6.05 -9.08
N LEU A 376 8.23 5.95 -10.35
CA LEU A 376 8.45 4.74 -11.15
C LEU A 376 9.93 4.38 -11.24
N ALA A 377 10.80 5.36 -11.49
CA ALA A 377 12.24 5.16 -11.60
C ALA A 377 12.82 4.50 -10.34
N ALA A 378 12.37 4.93 -9.15
CA ALA A 378 12.83 4.36 -7.89
C ALA A 378 12.37 2.90 -7.69
N ILE A 379 11.16 2.54 -8.19
CA ILE A 379 10.68 1.15 -8.16
C ILE A 379 11.49 0.28 -9.14
N LEU A 380 11.67 0.74 -10.37
CA LEU A 380 12.41 -0.01 -11.39
C LEU A 380 13.88 -0.19 -11.02
N ALA A 381 14.51 0.83 -10.40
CA ALA A 381 15.86 0.72 -9.88
C ALA A 381 15.98 -0.38 -8.81
N LYS A 382 14.98 -0.52 -7.91
CA LYS A 382 14.97 -1.60 -6.91
C LYS A 382 14.82 -2.99 -7.54
N ILE A 383 14.01 -3.12 -8.59
CA ILE A 383 13.86 -4.38 -9.32
C ILE A 383 15.16 -4.72 -10.07
N SER A 384 15.79 -3.74 -10.74
CA SER A 384 17.07 -3.90 -11.44
C SER A 384 18.24 -4.27 -10.51
N TYR A 385 18.14 -3.98 -9.22
CA TYR A 385 19.19 -4.31 -8.25
C TYR A 385 19.49 -5.82 -8.17
N THR A 386 18.58 -6.65 -8.63
CA THR A 386 18.77 -8.10 -8.74
C THR A 386 19.61 -8.51 -9.95
N GLU A 387 19.98 -7.57 -10.84
CA GLU A 387 20.67 -7.80 -12.11
C GLU A 387 19.96 -8.78 -13.06
N ALA A 388 18.73 -9.16 -12.74
CA ALA A 388 17.94 -10.10 -13.53
C ALA A 388 17.26 -9.45 -14.73
N VAL A 389 16.99 -8.14 -14.64
CA VAL A 389 16.36 -7.31 -15.68
C VAL A 389 16.85 -5.87 -15.61
N HIS A 390 16.85 -5.20 -16.75
CA HIS A 390 17.18 -3.80 -16.91
C HIS A 390 16.00 -3.04 -17.50
N PHE A 391 15.93 -1.73 -17.25
CA PHE A 391 14.84 -0.89 -17.72
C PHE A 391 15.34 0.37 -18.40
N LYS A 392 14.64 0.81 -19.44
CA LYS A 392 14.81 2.11 -20.09
C LYS A 392 13.49 2.85 -20.03
N ILE A 393 13.49 4.09 -19.52
CA ILE A 393 12.31 4.96 -19.48
C ILE A 393 12.45 6.05 -20.51
N GLU A 394 11.47 6.16 -21.42
CA GLU A 394 11.40 7.19 -22.46
C GLU A 394 10.00 7.82 -22.41
N GLY A 395 9.86 8.92 -21.69
CA GLY A 395 8.56 9.52 -21.42
C GLY A 395 7.64 8.56 -20.64
N ARG A 396 6.56 8.11 -21.28
CA ARG A 396 5.62 7.13 -20.72
C ARG A 396 5.81 5.71 -21.27
N ARG A 397 6.93 5.42 -21.90
CA ARG A 397 7.29 4.06 -22.34
C ARG A 397 8.41 3.50 -21.49
N VAL A 398 8.22 2.27 -21.02
CA VAL A 398 9.24 1.50 -20.30
C VAL A 398 9.61 0.29 -21.14
N THR A 399 10.88 0.17 -21.48
CA THR A 399 11.43 -1.02 -22.13
C THR A 399 12.09 -1.90 -21.09
N VAL A 400 11.69 -3.16 -21.05
CA VAL A 400 12.24 -4.21 -20.18
C VAL A 400 13.23 -5.03 -20.99
N MET A 401 14.43 -5.24 -20.45
CA MET A 401 15.54 -5.92 -21.10
C MET A 401 16.15 -6.97 -20.15
N PRO A 402 16.73 -8.07 -20.66
CA PRO A 402 17.46 -9.04 -19.83
C PRO A 402 18.74 -8.46 -19.26
#